data_c914e886f8a7ed8ea39de485f1539ab1
#
_entry.id   c914e886f8a7ed8ea39de485f1539ab1
#
_cell.length_a   1.000
_cell.length_b   1.000
_cell.length_c   1.000
_cell.angle_alpha   90.00
_cell.angle_beta   90.00
_cell.angle_gamma   90.00
#
_symmetry.space_group_name_H-M   'P 1'
#
loop_
_entity.id
_entity.type
_entity.pdbx_description
1 polymer ?
#
loop_
_entity_poly.entity_id
_entity_poly.type
_entity_poly.pdbx_seq_one_letter_code
_entity_poly.pdbx_strand_id
1 'polypeptide(L)'
;MVITAFAASGLLIAITCAVMAMVMLALARNPLNLIWGIFCLAVLFWGAGAYFIGISSNGFEAVLWWRIAYIGVIFIPVLFLHFVLSFLRIRSPIHIGFFYVATLGFLGANLFTHSFIAETQLMFGELHYMVPTTLYNIFLGWFVFAVLFAHALIWNQISMAQGSRRQQILFFFLGSFIGFLGGGFSFLPVYDVAIYPYPNIAVALFPIIMGYAIIRHKLFDIRVVLAESLTII
;
A
#
# COMPACT_ATOMS: atom_id res chain seq x y z
N MET A 1 -12.36 26.92 3.44
CA MET A 1 -11.63 25.78 2.90
C MET A 1 -12.63 24.64 2.74
N VAL A 2 -12.89 24.20 1.54
CA VAL A 2 -13.80 23.06 1.29
C VAL A 2 -12.95 21.78 1.35
N ILE A 3 -13.38 20.82 2.16
CA ILE A 3 -12.71 19.51 2.23
C ILE A 3 -13.24 18.68 1.06
N THR A 4 -12.39 18.36 0.10
CA THR A 4 -12.75 17.50 -1.02
C THR A 4 -13.00 16.05 -0.56
N ALA A 5 -13.75 15.26 -1.33
CA ALA A 5 -13.94 13.84 -1.02
C ALA A 5 -12.61 13.07 -1.03
N PHE A 6 -11.66 13.49 -1.88
CA PHE A 6 -10.31 12.92 -1.91
C PHE A 6 -9.57 13.21 -0.60
N ALA A 7 -9.62 14.46 -0.09
CA ALA A 7 -9.03 14.81 1.20
C ALA A 7 -9.65 14.01 2.36
N ALA A 8 -10.98 13.90 2.40
CA ALA A 8 -11.66 13.13 3.43
C ALA A 8 -11.25 11.65 3.43
N SER A 9 -11.14 11.04 2.24
CA SER A 9 -10.63 9.67 2.11
C SER A 9 -9.19 9.56 2.59
N GLY A 10 -8.33 10.51 2.26
CA GLY A 10 -6.93 10.57 2.69
C GLY A 10 -6.80 10.63 4.20
N LEU A 11 -7.59 11.48 4.87
CA LEU A 11 -7.59 11.60 6.33
C LEU A 11 -8.01 10.27 7.00
N LEU A 12 -9.05 9.62 6.49
CA LEU A 12 -9.50 8.32 6.99
C LEU A 12 -8.42 7.26 6.84
N ILE A 13 -7.76 7.19 5.69
CA ILE A 13 -6.61 6.29 5.44
C ILE A 13 -5.50 6.57 6.44
N ALA A 14 -5.14 7.85 6.62
CA ALA A 14 -4.07 8.23 7.54
C ALA A 14 -4.36 7.77 8.98
N ILE A 15 -5.57 8.00 9.48
CA ILE A 15 -5.98 7.61 10.83
C ILE A 15 -5.95 6.10 10.98
N THR A 16 -6.60 5.34 10.09
CA THR A 16 -6.68 3.88 10.18
C THR A 16 -5.30 3.23 10.06
N CYS A 17 -4.45 3.71 9.17
CA CYS A 17 -3.09 3.21 9.02
C CYS A 17 -2.17 3.61 10.18
N ALA A 18 -2.34 4.81 10.78
CA ALA A 18 -1.61 5.20 11.97
C ALA A 18 -1.92 4.26 13.15
N VAL A 19 -3.20 3.99 13.40
CA VAL A 19 -3.63 3.08 14.47
C VAL A 19 -3.07 1.68 14.22
N MET A 20 -3.19 1.16 12.99
CA MET A 20 -2.67 -0.17 12.66
C MET A 20 -1.14 -0.23 12.77
N ALA A 21 -0.42 0.80 12.32
CA ALA A 21 1.03 0.86 12.46
C ALA A 21 1.45 0.84 13.93
N MET A 22 0.80 1.64 14.79
CA MET A 22 1.07 1.65 16.23
C MET A 22 0.86 0.27 16.86
N VAL A 23 -0.26 -0.38 16.57
CA VAL A 23 -0.57 -1.71 17.09
C VAL A 23 0.47 -2.74 16.63
N MET A 24 0.78 -2.75 15.33
CA MET A 24 1.71 -3.73 14.77
C MET A 24 3.14 -3.52 15.25
N LEU A 25 3.61 -2.28 15.38
CA LEU A 25 4.95 -1.97 15.87
C LEU A 25 5.06 -2.23 17.38
N ALA A 26 4.01 -1.96 18.16
CA ALA A 26 3.97 -2.34 19.58
C ALA A 26 4.03 -3.88 19.77
N LEU A 27 3.48 -4.65 18.83
CA LEU A 27 3.50 -6.11 18.80
C LEU A 27 4.67 -6.68 17.95
N ALA A 28 5.66 -5.89 17.59
CA ALA A 28 6.75 -6.26 16.68
C ALA A 28 7.76 -7.28 17.26
N ARG A 29 7.24 -8.32 17.93
CA ARG A 29 8.03 -9.46 18.43
C ARG A 29 8.33 -10.50 17.34
N ASN A 30 7.69 -10.38 16.17
CA ASN A 30 7.95 -11.21 15.00
C ASN A 30 8.14 -10.36 13.75
N PRO A 31 8.89 -10.85 12.74
CA PRO A 31 9.17 -10.09 11.51
C PRO A 31 7.91 -9.68 10.74
N LEU A 32 6.85 -10.48 10.75
CA LEU A 32 5.61 -10.17 10.03
C LEU A 32 4.94 -8.91 10.58
N ASN A 33 4.86 -8.79 11.92
CA ASN A 33 4.30 -7.59 12.53
C ASN A 33 5.13 -6.35 12.22
N LEU A 34 6.46 -6.48 12.22
CA LEU A 34 7.36 -5.38 11.89
C LEU A 34 7.16 -4.92 10.44
N ILE A 35 7.22 -5.85 9.47
CA ILE A 35 7.05 -5.53 8.05
C ILE A 35 5.67 -4.90 7.81
N TRP A 36 4.63 -5.47 8.43
CA TRP A 36 3.27 -4.95 8.29
C TRP A 36 3.11 -3.56 8.92
N GLY A 37 3.71 -3.31 10.06
CA GLY A 37 3.72 -1.99 10.69
C GLY A 37 4.40 -0.94 9.81
N ILE A 38 5.54 -1.27 9.21
CA ILE A 38 6.25 -0.38 8.26
C ILE A 38 5.41 -0.17 6.98
N PHE A 39 4.73 -1.21 6.47
CA PHE A 39 3.79 -1.07 5.35
C PHE A 39 2.66 -0.09 5.69
N CYS A 40 2.06 -0.20 6.87
CA CYS A 40 1.03 0.75 7.32
C CYS A 40 1.57 2.18 7.44
N LEU A 41 2.82 2.39 7.86
CA LEU A 41 3.47 3.70 7.83
C LEU A 41 3.61 4.24 6.40
N ALA A 42 3.96 3.40 5.44
CA ALA A 42 4.04 3.81 4.03
C ALA A 42 2.66 4.24 3.50
N VAL A 43 1.60 3.51 3.83
CA VAL A 43 0.22 3.87 3.45
C VAL A 43 -0.27 5.11 4.23
N LEU A 44 0.19 5.33 5.46
CA LEU A 44 -0.07 6.58 6.21
C LEU A 44 0.46 7.81 5.45
N PHE A 45 1.67 7.74 4.87
CA PHE A 45 2.21 8.84 4.04
C PHE A 45 1.32 9.12 2.84
N TRP A 46 0.80 8.07 2.17
CA TRP A 46 -0.19 8.24 1.11
C TRP A 46 -1.45 8.95 1.62
N GLY A 47 -2.04 8.47 2.72
CA GLY A 47 -3.26 9.05 3.28
C GLY A 47 -3.09 10.51 3.69
N ALA A 48 -2.02 10.83 4.42
CA ALA A 48 -1.70 12.20 4.83
C ALA A 48 -1.46 13.10 3.61
N GLY A 49 -0.69 12.61 2.63
CA GLY A 49 -0.47 13.34 1.38
C GLY A 49 -1.76 13.60 0.62
N ALA A 50 -2.63 12.59 0.46
CA ALA A 50 -3.92 12.73 -0.21
C ALA A 50 -4.82 13.77 0.49
N TYR A 51 -4.78 13.83 1.82
CA TYR A 51 -5.48 14.87 2.57
C TYR A 51 -4.96 16.27 2.20
N PHE A 52 -3.66 16.48 2.28
CA PHE A 52 -3.08 17.79 1.99
C PHE A 52 -3.17 18.17 0.51
N ILE A 53 -3.03 17.23 -0.43
CA ILE A 53 -3.29 17.45 -1.86
C ILE A 53 -4.72 17.93 -2.07
N GLY A 54 -5.69 17.26 -1.42
CA GLY A 54 -7.11 17.59 -1.59
C GLY A 54 -7.55 18.92 -0.99
N ILE A 55 -6.73 19.57 -0.14
CA ILE A 55 -6.97 20.89 0.41
C ILE A 55 -5.98 21.95 -0.10
N SER A 56 -5.04 21.59 -0.96
CA SER A 56 -4.06 22.51 -1.53
C SER A 56 -4.73 23.60 -2.34
N SER A 57 -4.29 24.84 -2.13
CA SER A 57 -4.85 26.05 -2.77
C SER A 57 -4.26 26.33 -4.15
N ASN A 58 -3.12 25.73 -4.49
CA ASN A 58 -2.41 25.95 -5.74
C ASN A 58 -1.52 24.75 -6.11
N GLY A 59 -1.08 24.72 -7.38
CA GLY A 59 -0.30 23.62 -7.93
C GLY A 59 1.08 23.46 -7.28
N PHE A 60 1.73 24.54 -6.84
CA PHE A 60 3.04 24.46 -6.20
C PHE A 60 2.97 23.73 -4.85
N GLU A 61 1.99 24.07 -4.05
CA GLU A 61 1.71 23.40 -2.77
C GLU A 61 1.37 21.91 -3.01
N ALA A 62 0.54 21.63 -4.01
CA ALA A 62 0.16 20.26 -4.36
C ALA A 62 1.37 19.42 -4.80
N VAL A 63 2.31 19.96 -5.59
CA VAL A 63 3.55 19.24 -5.97
C VAL A 63 4.32 18.79 -4.73
N LEU A 64 4.45 19.68 -3.72
CA LEU A 64 5.14 19.33 -2.48
C LEU A 64 4.46 18.15 -1.78
N TRP A 65 3.14 18.20 -1.64
CA TRP A 65 2.39 17.14 -0.99
C TRP A 65 2.37 15.83 -1.79
N TRP A 66 2.33 15.89 -3.11
CA TRP A 66 2.54 14.72 -3.96
C TRP A 66 3.90 14.07 -3.69
N ARG A 67 4.99 14.83 -3.64
CA ARG A 67 6.33 14.31 -3.35
C ARG A 67 6.41 13.67 -1.96
N ILE A 68 5.79 14.29 -0.95
CA ILE A 68 5.72 13.74 0.42
C ILE A 68 4.90 12.44 0.43
N ALA A 69 3.73 12.41 -0.22
CA ALA A 69 2.92 11.20 -0.35
C ALA A 69 3.70 10.04 -0.97
N TYR A 70 4.48 10.34 -2.02
CA TYR A 70 5.26 9.34 -2.74
C TYR A 70 6.49 8.83 -1.97
N ILE A 71 6.91 9.46 -0.88
CA ILE A 71 7.85 8.82 0.04
C ILE A 71 7.28 7.47 0.53
N GLY A 72 6.00 7.43 0.88
CA GLY A 72 5.33 6.20 1.26
C GLY A 72 4.97 5.32 0.07
N VAL A 73 4.33 5.88 -0.98
CA VAL A 73 3.83 5.13 -2.14
C VAL A 73 4.93 4.31 -2.82
N ILE A 74 6.15 4.83 -2.88
CA ILE A 74 7.31 4.14 -3.47
C ILE A 74 7.65 2.86 -2.69
N PHE A 75 7.45 2.83 -1.38
CA PHE A 75 7.71 1.65 -0.55
C PHE A 75 6.56 0.64 -0.52
N ILE A 76 5.33 1.03 -0.84
CA ILE A 76 4.15 0.15 -0.76
C ILE A 76 4.36 -1.19 -1.51
N PRO A 77 4.77 -1.22 -2.79
CA PRO A 77 4.85 -2.47 -3.55
C PRO A 77 5.92 -3.43 -3.00
N VAL A 78 7.09 -2.93 -2.61
CA VAL A 78 8.15 -3.78 -2.07
C VAL A 78 7.84 -4.30 -0.68
N LEU A 79 7.25 -3.46 0.19
CA LEU A 79 6.86 -3.88 1.53
C LEU A 79 5.71 -4.90 1.49
N PHE A 80 4.75 -4.71 0.57
CA PHE A 80 3.69 -5.68 0.34
C PHE A 80 4.23 -7.02 -0.16
N LEU A 81 5.10 -7.00 -1.17
CA LEU A 81 5.75 -8.21 -1.67
C LEU A 81 6.59 -8.90 -0.59
N HIS A 82 7.38 -8.14 0.18
CA HIS A 82 8.18 -8.68 1.28
C HIS A 82 7.31 -9.32 2.35
N PHE A 83 6.20 -8.66 2.70
CA PHE A 83 5.23 -9.23 3.63
C PHE A 83 4.65 -10.55 3.09
N VAL A 84 4.20 -10.57 1.83
CA VAL A 84 3.64 -11.77 1.19
C VAL A 84 4.63 -12.93 1.19
N LEU A 85 5.87 -12.70 0.76
CA LEU A 85 6.93 -13.72 0.77
C LEU A 85 7.15 -14.28 2.17
N SER A 86 7.22 -13.39 3.17
CA SER A 86 7.42 -13.78 4.57
C SER A 86 6.20 -14.54 5.13
N PHE A 87 4.99 -14.09 4.83
CA PHE A 87 3.74 -14.70 5.25
C PHE A 87 3.52 -16.09 4.64
N LEU A 88 3.90 -16.27 3.38
CA LEU A 88 3.86 -17.54 2.68
C LEU A 88 5.10 -18.41 2.93
N ARG A 89 6.09 -17.92 3.69
CA ARG A 89 7.37 -18.60 3.99
C ARG A 89 8.21 -18.91 2.74
N ILE A 90 8.12 -18.09 1.72
CA ILE A 90 8.91 -18.18 0.50
C ILE A 90 10.23 -17.46 0.73
N ARG A 91 11.35 -18.19 0.73
CA ARG A 91 12.69 -17.60 0.86
C ARG A 91 13.18 -17.10 -0.49
N SER A 92 13.34 -15.80 -0.63
CA SER A 92 13.84 -15.17 -1.86
C SER A 92 14.65 -13.89 -1.57
N PRO A 93 15.77 -13.99 -0.83
CA PRO A 93 16.49 -12.81 -0.36
C PRO A 93 17.09 -11.96 -1.51
N ILE A 94 17.58 -12.61 -2.57
CA ILE A 94 18.18 -11.89 -3.71
C ILE A 94 17.10 -11.08 -4.45
N HIS A 95 15.95 -11.69 -4.73
CA HIS A 95 14.89 -11.00 -5.45
C HIS A 95 14.35 -9.82 -4.64
N ILE A 96 14.07 -10.00 -3.34
CA ILE A 96 13.57 -8.90 -2.51
C ILE A 96 14.60 -7.78 -2.37
N GLY A 97 15.90 -8.12 -2.30
CA GLY A 97 16.99 -7.15 -2.30
C GLY A 97 17.00 -6.27 -3.56
N PHE A 98 16.81 -6.87 -4.74
CA PHE A 98 16.68 -6.13 -6.00
C PHE A 98 15.49 -5.16 -5.98
N PHE A 99 14.33 -5.60 -5.45
CA PHE A 99 13.18 -4.71 -5.30
C PHE A 99 13.46 -3.52 -4.38
N TYR A 100 14.17 -3.70 -3.27
CA TYR A 100 14.56 -2.59 -2.38
C TYR A 100 15.54 -1.63 -3.06
N VAL A 101 16.52 -2.12 -3.80
CA VAL A 101 17.47 -1.25 -4.53
C VAL A 101 16.75 -0.39 -5.56
N ALA A 102 15.84 -0.96 -6.35
CA ALA A 102 15.03 -0.20 -7.30
C ALA A 102 14.15 0.85 -6.58
N THR A 103 13.54 0.47 -5.45
CA THR A 103 12.74 1.38 -4.61
C THR A 103 13.56 2.58 -4.13
N LEU A 104 14.80 2.36 -3.67
CA LEU A 104 15.70 3.44 -3.24
C LEU A 104 16.10 4.36 -4.41
N GLY A 105 16.24 3.82 -5.62
CA GLY A 105 16.46 4.60 -6.83
C GLY A 105 15.29 5.55 -7.13
N PHE A 106 14.05 5.05 -7.09
CA PHE A 106 12.86 5.88 -7.26
C PHE A 106 12.70 6.92 -6.14
N LEU A 107 13.01 6.55 -4.89
CA LEU A 107 12.99 7.48 -3.78
C LEU A 107 14.01 8.61 -3.97
N GLY A 108 15.23 8.28 -4.37
CA GLY A 108 16.26 9.27 -4.68
C GLY A 108 15.80 10.23 -5.79
N ALA A 109 15.22 9.71 -6.85
CA ALA A 109 14.66 10.53 -7.93
C ALA A 109 13.53 11.45 -7.45
N ASN A 110 12.62 10.94 -6.59
CA ASN A 110 11.54 11.73 -6.03
C ASN A 110 12.05 12.86 -5.12
N LEU A 111 13.08 12.62 -4.32
CA LEU A 111 13.57 13.59 -3.33
C LEU A 111 14.49 14.65 -3.95
N PHE A 112 15.37 14.25 -4.88
CA PHE A 112 16.49 15.08 -5.34
C PHE A 112 16.34 15.60 -6.76
N THR A 113 15.29 15.18 -7.52
CA THR A 113 15.11 15.62 -8.90
C THR A 113 13.67 16.07 -9.16
N HIS A 114 13.45 16.69 -10.31
CA HIS A 114 12.13 16.96 -10.87
C HIS A 114 11.69 15.90 -11.89
N SER A 115 12.49 14.84 -12.09
CA SER A 115 12.21 13.81 -13.09
C SER A 115 11.11 12.84 -12.69
N PHE A 116 10.69 12.83 -11.41
CA PHE A 116 9.65 11.93 -10.90
C PHE A 116 8.29 12.63 -10.78
N ILE A 117 8.22 13.74 -10.05
CA ILE A 117 7.05 14.62 -9.95
C ILE A 117 7.52 16.05 -10.17
N ALA A 118 7.10 16.67 -11.28
CA ALA A 118 7.52 17.99 -11.71
C ALA A 118 6.43 19.04 -11.52
N GLU A 119 5.22 18.75 -11.95
CA GLU A 119 4.12 19.70 -12.05
C GLU A 119 2.77 19.04 -11.77
N THR A 120 1.74 19.85 -11.61
CA THR A 120 0.36 19.43 -11.44
C THR A 120 -0.55 20.18 -12.40
N GLN A 121 -1.69 19.57 -12.71
CA GLN A 121 -2.79 20.15 -13.45
C GLN A 121 -4.08 20.14 -12.64
N LEU A 122 -4.95 21.10 -12.85
CA LEU A 122 -6.24 21.16 -12.16
C LEU A 122 -7.21 20.15 -12.76
N MET A 123 -7.64 19.18 -11.99
CA MET A 123 -8.64 18.17 -12.36
C MET A 123 -9.93 18.38 -11.55
N PHE A 124 -11.06 18.07 -12.16
CA PHE A 124 -12.40 18.16 -11.53
C PHE A 124 -12.76 19.56 -10.99
N GLY A 125 -12.01 20.60 -11.38
CA GLY A 125 -12.21 21.95 -10.89
C GLY A 125 -11.76 22.20 -9.44
N GLU A 126 -11.19 21.21 -8.75
CA GLU A 126 -10.84 21.31 -7.32
C GLU A 126 -9.54 20.62 -6.90
N LEU A 127 -9.01 19.68 -7.69
CA LEU A 127 -7.82 18.90 -7.33
C LEU A 127 -6.65 19.20 -8.25
N HIS A 128 -5.51 19.57 -7.68
CA HIS A 128 -4.24 19.66 -8.39
C HIS A 128 -3.59 18.28 -8.50
N TYR A 129 -3.84 17.58 -9.61
CA TYR A 129 -3.30 16.25 -9.88
C TYR A 129 -1.93 16.32 -10.55
N MET A 130 -1.03 15.41 -10.20
CA MET A 130 0.31 15.34 -10.80
C MET A 130 0.25 14.96 -12.28
N VAL A 131 1.16 15.53 -13.05
CA VAL A 131 1.37 15.17 -14.47
C VAL A 131 2.42 14.06 -14.54
N PRO A 132 2.18 12.96 -15.31
CA PRO A 132 3.09 11.82 -15.33
C PRO A 132 4.37 12.15 -16.12
N THR A 133 5.51 11.84 -15.53
CA THR A 133 6.80 11.86 -16.22
C THR A 133 7.15 10.45 -16.75
N THR A 134 8.16 10.35 -17.63
CA THR A 134 8.65 9.05 -18.10
C THR A 134 9.11 8.16 -16.94
N LEU A 135 9.81 8.73 -15.94
CA LEU A 135 10.28 7.97 -14.79
C LEU A 135 9.13 7.53 -13.89
N TYR A 136 8.10 8.36 -13.74
CA TYR A 136 6.89 7.97 -13.05
C TYR A 136 6.18 6.79 -13.73
N ASN A 137 6.09 6.78 -15.06
CA ASN A 137 5.48 5.67 -15.80
C ASN A 137 6.25 4.35 -15.61
N ILE A 138 7.59 4.40 -15.57
CA ILE A 138 8.43 3.23 -15.24
C ILE A 138 8.13 2.74 -13.82
N PHE A 139 8.06 3.66 -12.87
CA PHE A 139 7.69 3.34 -11.49
C PHE A 139 6.30 2.72 -11.40
N LEU A 140 5.29 3.27 -12.08
CA LEU A 140 3.93 2.72 -12.04
C LEU A 140 3.88 1.31 -12.63
N GLY A 141 4.59 1.05 -13.73
CA GLY A 141 4.72 -0.31 -14.28
C GLY A 141 5.36 -1.28 -13.28
N TRP A 142 6.41 -0.82 -12.58
CA TRP A 142 7.05 -1.57 -11.51
C TRP A 142 6.10 -1.82 -10.33
N PHE A 143 5.36 -0.80 -9.89
CA PHE A 143 4.37 -0.90 -8.82
C PHE A 143 3.32 -1.96 -9.15
N VAL A 144 2.69 -1.83 -10.32
CA VAL A 144 1.65 -2.76 -10.77
C VAL A 144 2.19 -4.18 -10.88
N PHE A 145 3.38 -4.36 -11.46
CA PHE A 145 4.02 -5.67 -11.57
C PHE A 145 4.24 -6.31 -10.18
N ALA A 146 4.83 -5.58 -9.23
CA ALA A 146 5.11 -6.12 -7.90
C ALA A 146 3.83 -6.48 -7.13
N VAL A 147 2.79 -5.64 -7.23
CA VAL A 147 1.49 -5.88 -6.58
C VAL A 147 0.78 -7.08 -7.19
N LEU A 148 0.72 -7.18 -8.52
CA LEU A 148 0.09 -8.31 -9.21
C LEU A 148 0.85 -9.62 -8.95
N PHE A 149 2.18 -9.58 -8.95
CA PHE A 149 3.01 -10.74 -8.63
C PHE A 149 2.75 -11.22 -7.20
N ALA A 150 2.70 -10.32 -6.23
CA ALA A 150 2.37 -10.67 -4.85
C ALA A 150 0.96 -11.29 -4.73
N HIS A 151 -0.05 -10.72 -5.40
CA HIS A 151 -1.41 -11.28 -5.41
C HIS A 151 -1.47 -12.66 -6.09
N ALA A 152 -0.72 -12.88 -7.16
CA ALA A 152 -0.63 -14.18 -7.81
C ALA A 152 -0.03 -15.25 -6.87
N LEU A 153 1.00 -14.91 -6.08
CA LEU A 153 1.56 -15.79 -5.06
C LEU A 153 0.51 -16.16 -4.01
N ILE A 154 -0.26 -15.19 -3.52
CA ILE A 154 -1.32 -15.43 -2.53
C ILE A 154 -2.41 -16.33 -3.14
N TRP A 155 -2.86 -16.03 -4.36
CA TRP A 155 -3.89 -16.78 -5.06
C TRP A 155 -3.52 -18.26 -5.21
N ASN A 156 -2.30 -18.54 -5.64
CA ASN A 156 -1.80 -19.92 -5.78
C ASN A 156 -1.82 -20.68 -4.43
N GLN A 157 -1.60 -19.98 -3.32
CA GLN A 157 -1.62 -20.63 -2.00
C GLN A 157 -3.04 -20.87 -1.46
N ILE A 158 -4.06 -20.13 -1.89
CA ILE A 158 -5.46 -20.35 -1.48
C ILE A 158 -5.95 -21.73 -1.91
N SER A 159 -5.58 -22.18 -3.10
CA SER A 159 -5.97 -23.50 -3.64
C SER A 159 -5.29 -24.67 -2.93
N MET A 160 -4.10 -24.44 -2.36
CA MET A 160 -3.29 -25.46 -1.69
C MET A 160 -3.56 -25.55 -0.19
N ALA A 161 -4.04 -24.45 0.41
CA ALA A 161 -4.27 -24.38 1.84
C ALA A 161 -5.64 -24.96 2.23
N GLN A 162 -5.73 -25.47 3.47
CA GLN A 162 -6.95 -26.02 4.04
C GLN A 162 -7.25 -25.38 5.41
N GLY A 163 -8.46 -25.62 5.92
CA GLY A 163 -8.87 -25.23 7.26
C GLY A 163 -8.66 -23.73 7.59
N SER A 164 -8.16 -23.49 8.76
CA SER A 164 -7.90 -22.14 9.30
C SER A 164 -6.89 -21.36 8.46
N ARG A 165 -5.87 -22.04 7.91
CA ARG A 165 -4.84 -21.42 7.06
C ARG A 165 -5.43 -20.85 5.77
N ARG A 166 -6.34 -21.58 5.13
CA ARG A 166 -7.04 -21.11 3.93
C ARG A 166 -7.84 -19.84 4.21
N GLN A 167 -8.54 -19.78 5.34
CA GLN A 167 -9.29 -18.59 5.76
C GLN A 167 -8.36 -17.40 6.00
N GLN A 168 -7.24 -17.59 6.68
CA GLN A 168 -6.23 -16.53 6.88
C GLN A 168 -5.76 -15.94 5.55
N ILE A 169 -5.38 -16.80 4.59
CA ILE A 169 -4.88 -16.36 3.28
C ILE A 169 -5.99 -15.65 2.49
N LEU A 170 -7.22 -16.17 2.55
CA LEU A 170 -8.37 -15.57 1.85
C LEU A 170 -8.70 -14.18 2.39
N PHE A 171 -8.76 -13.99 3.71
CA PHE A 171 -9.00 -12.67 4.30
C PHE A 171 -7.89 -11.68 3.95
N PHE A 172 -6.64 -12.14 3.96
CA PHE A 172 -5.51 -11.32 3.55
C PHE A 172 -5.63 -10.92 2.07
N PHE A 173 -5.94 -11.89 1.18
CA PHE A 173 -6.15 -11.63 -0.25
C PHE A 173 -7.27 -10.62 -0.49
N LEU A 174 -8.45 -10.85 0.09
CA LEU A 174 -9.59 -9.96 -0.11
C LEU A 174 -9.34 -8.55 0.41
N GLY A 175 -8.76 -8.42 1.61
CA GLY A 175 -8.44 -7.12 2.18
C GLY A 175 -7.43 -6.36 1.35
N SER A 176 -6.33 -6.99 0.93
CA SER A 176 -5.32 -6.37 0.09
C SER A 176 -5.87 -6.04 -1.30
N PHE A 177 -6.61 -6.93 -1.92
CA PHE A 177 -7.21 -6.71 -3.24
C PHE A 177 -8.15 -5.50 -3.25
N ILE A 178 -9.04 -5.39 -2.25
CA ILE A 178 -9.95 -4.23 -2.11
C ILE A 178 -9.15 -2.93 -1.92
N GLY A 179 -8.14 -2.95 -1.06
CA GLY A 179 -7.29 -1.80 -0.79
C GLY A 179 -6.51 -1.33 -2.03
N PHE A 180 -5.85 -2.26 -2.73
CA PHE A 180 -5.09 -1.93 -3.94
C PHE A 180 -5.99 -1.53 -5.11
N LEU A 181 -7.15 -2.18 -5.28
CA LEU A 181 -8.12 -1.79 -6.30
C LEU A 181 -8.61 -0.36 -6.03
N GLY A 182 -9.01 -0.05 -4.80
CA GLY A 182 -9.48 1.28 -4.44
C GLY A 182 -8.41 2.35 -4.62
N GLY A 183 -7.18 2.10 -4.13
CA GLY A 183 -6.04 2.99 -4.33
C GLY A 183 -5.66 3.15 -5.80
N GLY A 184 -5.83 2.10 -6.61
CA GLY A 184 -5.56 2.10 -8.04
C GLY A 184 -6.36 3.13 -8.82
N PHE A 185 -7.59 3.45 -8.39
CA PHE A 185 -8.39 4.52 -9.01
C PHE A 185 -7.72 5.90 -8.92
N SER A 186 -6.84 6.12 -7.94
CA SER A 186 -6.09 7.38 -7.81
C SER A 186 -5.02 7.55 -8.90
N PHE A 187 -4.69 6.51 -9.66
CA PHE A 187 -3.79 6.63 -10.82
C PHE A 187 -4.49 7.07 -12.11
N LEU A 188 -5.82 6.94 -12.20
CA LEU A 188 -6.57 7.25 -13.41
C LEU A 188 -6.50 8.74 -13.80
N PRO A 189 -6.72 9.71 -12.88
CA PRO A 189 -6.63 11.12 -13.22
C PRO A 189 -5.22 11.58 -13.60
N VAL A 190 -4.16 10.84 -13.21
CA VAL A 190 -2.79 11.10 -13.65
C VAL A 190 -2.66 11.02 -15.18
N TYR A 191 -3.50 10.21 -15.82
CA TYR A 191 -3.55 9.99 -17.27
C TYR A 191 -4.77 10.64 -17.93
N ASP A 192 -5.26 11.75 -17.37
CA ASP A 192 -6.40 12.51 -17.89
C ASP A 192 -7.72 11.72 -17.97
N VAL A 193 -7.81 10.59 -17.30
CA VAL A 193 -9.07 9.85 -17.18
C VAL A 193 -9.95 10.56 -16.16
N ALA A 194 -11.04 11.18 -16.61
CA ALA A 194 -11.92 12.02 -15.80
C ALA A 194 -12.84 11.18 -14.87
N ILE A 195 -12.27 10.25 -14.12
CA ILE A 195 -12.93 9.48 -13.07
C ILE A 195 -12.45 9.97 -11.72
N TYR A 196 -13.36 10.58 -10.96
CA TYR A 196 -13.00 11.04 -9.60
C TYR A 196 -12.63 9.87 -8.70
N PRO A 197 -11.52 9.94 -7.92
CA PRO A 197 -10.99 8.82 -7.17
C PRO A 197 -11.77 8.52 -5.86
N TYR A 198 -13.10 8.49 -5.91
CA TYR A 198 -13.94 8.06 -4.76
C TYR A 198 -13.55 6.70 -4.19
N PRO A 199 -13.17 5.68 -5.02
CA PRO A 199 -12.79 4.37 -4.49
C PRO A 199 -11.53 4.39 -3.62
N ASN A 200 -10.75 5.48 -3.60
CA ASN A 200 -9.59 5.63 -2.70
C ASN A 200 -9.96 5.38 -1.23
N ILE A 201 -11.20 5.64 -0.82
CA ILE A 201 -11.69 5.35 0.54
C ILE A 201 -11.56 3.85 0.91
N ALA A 202 -11.58 2.95 -0.07
CA ALA A 202 -11.43 1.52 0.16
C ALA A 202 -10.05 1.14 0.72
N VAL A 203 -9.02 1.97 0.53
CA VAL A 203 -7.72 1.80 1.17
C VAL A 203 -7.83 1.81 2.69
N ALA A 204 -8.75 2.61 3.26
CA ALA A 204 -8.99 2.65 4.70
C ALA A 204 -9.66 1.37 5.23
N LEU A 205 -10.38 0.60 4.40
CA LEU A 205 -10.99 -0.66 4.80
C LEU A 205 -9.96 -1.77 5.02
N PHE A 206 -8.84 -1.70 4.32
CA PHE A 206 -7.80 -2.72 4.41
C PHE A 206 -7.25 -2.92 5.83
N PRO A 207 -6.83 -1.87 6.57
CA PRO A 207 -6.43 -2.01 7.97
C PRO A 207 -7.53 -2.62 8.86
N ILE A 208 -8.79 -2.30 8.60
CA ILE A 208 -9.93 -2.82 9.38
C ILE A 208 -10.10 -4.33 9.14
N ILE A 209 -10.10 -4.75 7.87
CA ILE A 209 -10.20 -6.17 7.48
C ILE A 209 -9.01 -6.94 8.07
N MET A 210 -7.81 -6.37 8.00
CA MET A 210 -6.61 -6.98 8.57
C MET A 210 -6.67 -7.05 10.08
N GLY A 211 -7.14 -6.01 10.76
CA GLY A 211 -7.36 -6.03 12.21
C GLY A 211 -8.30 -7.16 12.64
N TYR A 212 -9.41 -7.32 11.93
CA TYR A 212 -10.33 -8.43 12.15
C TYR A 212 -9.64 -9.79 11.93
N ALA A 213 -8.90 -9.95 10.84
CA ALA A 213 -8.20 -11.20 10.52
C ALA A 213 -7.13 -11.55 11.56
N ILE A 214 -6.41 -10.56 12.10
CA ILE A 214 -5.41 -10.73 13.15
C ILE A 214 -6.08 -11.23 14.43
N ILE A 215 -7.17 -10.58 14.86
CA ILE A 215 -7.86 -10.88 16.13
C ILE A 215 -8.60 -12.22 16.02
N ARG A 216 -9.40 -12.40 14.97
CA ARG A 216 -10.31 -13.54 14.83
C ARG A 216 -9.63 -14.81 14.34
N HIS A 217 -8.72 -14.67 13.39
CA HIS A 217 -8.05 -15.81 12.72
C HIS A 217 -6.58 -15.94 13.10
N LYS A 218 -6.10 -15.19 14.10
CA LYS A 218 -4.71 -15.22 14.58
C LYS A 218 -3.71 -15.15 13.40
N LEU A 219 -3.96 -14.24 12.46
CA LEU A 219 -3.28 -14.17 11.17
C LEU A 219 -1.74 -14.18 11.28
N PHE A 220 -1.20 -13.58 12.36
CA PHE A 220 0.24 -13.47 12.61
C PHE A 220 0.73 -14.38 13.75
N ASP A 221 -0.11 -15.29 14.26
CA ASP A 221 0.29 -16.24 15.32
C ASP A 221 1.00 -17.45 14.70
N ILE A 222 2.32 -17.42 14.78
CA ILE A 222 3.20 -18.47 14.23
C ILE A 222 3.03 -19.80 15.01
N ARG A 223 2.57 -19.78 16.28
CA ARG A 223 2.44 -20.99 17.10
C ARG A 223 1.35 -21.92 16.59
N VAL A 224 0.24 -21.37 16.11
CA VAL A 224 -0.87 -22.15 15.53
C VAL A 224 -0.43 -22.88 14.26
N VAL A 225 0.39 -22.22 13.44
CA VAL A 225 0.88 -22.79 12.17
C VAL A 225 1.91 -23.89 12.37
N LEU A 226 2.71 -23.82 13.46
CA LEU A 226 3.65 -24.90 13.83
C LEU A 226 2.93 -26.14 14.36
N ALA A 227 1.85 -25.98 15.12
CA ALA A 227 1.09 -27.07 15.65
C ALA A 227 0.39 -27.89 14.54
N GLU A 228 -0.19 -27.22 13.54
CA GLU A 228 -0.83 -27.89 12.39
C GLU A 228 0.18 -28.62 11.48
N SER A 229 1.41 -28.10 11.31
CA SER A 229 2.44 -28.75 10.51
C SER A 229 3.08 -29.97 11.19
N LEU A 230 2.99 -30.09 12.50
CA LEU A 230 3.49 -31.25 13.26
C LEU A 230 2.43 -32.37 13.42
N THR A 231 1.18 -32.09 13.10
CA THR A 231 0.07 -33.09 13.18
C THR A 231 -0.10 -33.88 11.86
N ILE A 232 0.68 -33.58 10.81
CA ILE A 232 0.63 -34.22 9.47
C ILE A 232 1.81 -35.23 9.28
N ILE A 233 2.55 -35.53 10.35
CA ILE A 233 3.53 -36.62 10.40
C ILE A 233 2.95 -37.71 11.33
#